data_8bef8f842d3e0cdabacd5753d54d58bd
#
_entry.id   8bef8f842d3e0cdabacd5753d54d58bd
#
_cell.length_a   1.000
_cell.length_b   1.000
_cell.length_c   1.000
_cell.angle_alpha   90.00
_cell.angle_beta   90.00
_cell.angle_gamma   90.00
#
_symmetry.space_group_name_H-M   'P 1'
#
loop_
_entity.id
_entity.type
_entity.pdbx_description
1 polymer ?
#
loop_
_entity_poly.entity_id
_entity_poly.type
_entity_poly.pdbx_seq_one_letter_code
_entity_poly.pdbx_strand_id
1 'polypeptide(L)'
;MHASGYIVKPITTEKVKRELLNLRKPVLEVNKLQIEVFGNFEVYFEGKPVKFKYSKAKELLAYLVDRKGALCSSKELMAILFEDDDGHGTYFKSIRKDLLETLKSLDCNNVINIQRGKLGISKENVYCTYFDYLDGKVKLNEVYNGEYMTQYSFSEYTNSNLYRLNSK
;
A
#
# COMPACT_ATOMS: atom_id res chain seq x y z
N MET A 1 -7.47 -38.80 -20.56
CA MET A 1 -7.46 -38.34 -20.59
C MET A 1 -7.29 -38.15 -20.15
N HIS A 2 -7.09 -37.73 -20.46
CA HIS A 2 -7.00 -37.19 -20.31
C HIS A 2 -6.70 -36.54 -19.87
N ALA A 3 -6.53 -36.39 -19.79
CA ALA A 3 -6.43 -35.59 -19.49
C ALA A 3 -5.96 -35.18 -19.21
N SER A 4 -5.80 -35.10 -19.37
CA SER A 4 -5.40 -34.44 -19.19
C SER A 4 -4.89 -33.89 -19.14
N GLY A 5 -4.64 -33.92 -19.37
CA GLY A 5 -4.18 -33.19 -19.34
C GLY A 5 -3.84 -32.64 -19.73
N TYR A 6 -4.00 -32.33 -20.08
CA TYR A 6 -3.75 -31.51 -20.32
C TYR A 6 -3.38 -30.61 -20.28
N ILE A 7 -3.34 -30.63 -19.92
CA ILE A 7 -2.92 -29.58 -19.93
C ILE A 7 -2.05 -29.20 -20.67
N VAL A 8 -1.92 -29.23 -21.22
CA VAL A 8 -1.11 -28.94 -21.64
C VAL A 8 -0.85 -28.00 -22.31
N LYS A 9 -1.09 -27.77 -22.51
CA LYS A 9 -0.92 -27.00 -23.19
C LYS A 9 -0.22 -26.02 -23.32
N PRO A 10 -0.03 -25.12 -23.98
CA PRO A 10 1.10 -24.28 -24.16
C PRO A 10 1.15 -23.22 -23.06
N ILE A 11 1.31 -23.65 -21.88
CA ILE A 11 1.46 -22.79 -20.72
C ILE A 11 2.94 -22.45 -20.64
N THR A 12 3.27 -21.15 -20.75
CA THR A 12 4.64 -20.72 -20.58
C THR A 12 5.08 -20.90 -19.14
N THR A 13 6.36 -21.18 -18.95
CA THR A 13 6.93 -21.36 -17.62
C THR A 13 6.67 -20.13 -16.73
N GLU A 14 6.75 -18.94 -17.31
CA GLU A 14 6.50 -17.70 -16.59
C GLU A 14 5.06 -17.58 -16.11
N LYS A 15 4.12 -17.98 -16.94
CA LYS A 15 2.70 -17.95 -16.56
C LYS A 15 2.43 -18.93 -15.42
N VAL A 16 3.00 -20.14 -15.50
CA VAL A 16 2.87 -21.14 -14.45
C VAL A 16 3.48 -20.63 -13.15
N LYS A 17 4.67 -20.04 -13.21
CA LYS A 17 5.32 -19.45 -12.02
C LYS A 17 4.47 -18.36 -11.40
N ARG A 18 3.87 -17.51 -12.22
CA ARG A 18 3.02 -16.43 -11.75
C ARG A 18 1.78 -16.98 -11.06
N GLU A 19 1.16 -17.97 -11.64
CA GLU A 19 -0.02 -18.60 -11.05
C GLU A 19 0.32 -19.33 -9.76
N LEU A 20 1.46 -20.02 -9.72
CA LEU A 20 1.92 -20.68 -8.51
C LEU A 20 2.23 -19.71 -7.40
N LEU A 21 2.82 -18.55 -7.73
CA LEU A 21 3.06 -17.49 -6.74
C LEU A 21 1.75 -16.95 -6.21
N ASN A 22 0.75 -16.78 -7.05
CA ASN A 22 -0.56 -16.33 -6.63
C ASN A 22 -1.24 -17.36 -5.74
N LEU A 23 -1.08 -18.63 -6.04
CA LEU A 23 -1.63 -19.71 -5.23
C LEU A 23 -0.89 -19.89 -3.90
N ARG A 24 0.39 -19.52 -3.85
CA ARG A 24 1.18 -19.58 -2.62
C ARG A 24 0.87 -18.46 -1.68
N LYS A 25 0.32 -17.37 -2.20
CA LYS A 25 -0.17 -16.32 -1.30
C LYS A 25 -1.27 -16.95 -0.48
N PRO A 26 -1.12 -16.98 0.83
CA PRO A 26 -2.11 -17.65 1.65
C PRO A 26 -3.50 -17.14 1.34
N VAL A 27 -4.49 -18.01 1.44
CA VAL A 27 -5.89 -17.61 1.32
C VAL A 27 -6.19 -16.42 2.22
N LEU A 28 -5.41 -16.28 3.30
CA LEU A 28 -5.47 -15.15 4.21
C LEU A 28 -5.19 -13.81 3.53
N GLU A 29 -4.43 -13.81 2.43
CA GLU A 29 -4.09 -12.58 1.71
C GLU A 29 -5.16 -12.16 0.71
N VAL A 30 -6.09 -13.05 0.37
CA VAL A 30 -7.19 -12.70 -0.52
C VAL A 30 -8.03 -11.56 0.05
N ASN A 31 -8.12 -11.51 1.36
CA ASN A 31 -8.90 -10.49 2.05
C ASN A 31 -8.03 -9.35 2.60
N LYS A 32 -6.76 -9.28 2.18
CA LYS A 32 -5.89 -8.18 2.57
C LYS A 32 -5.85 -7.10 1.51
N LEU A 33 -5.75 -5.88 2.00
CA LEU A 33 -5.52 -4.73 1.14
C LEU A 33 -4.15 -4.85 0.49
N GLN A 34 -4.08 -4.68 -0.82
CA GLN A 34 -2.83 -4.70 -1.56
C GLN A 34 -2.40 -3.28 -1.87
N ILE A 35 -1.18 -2.94 -1.51
CA ILE A 35 -0.65 -1.59 -1.66
C ILE A 35 0.60 -1.65 -2.52
N GLU A 36 0.62 -0.89 -3.61
CA GLU A 36 1.76 -0.72 -4.48
C GLU A 36 2.36 0.66 -4.26
N VAL A 37 3.67 0.69 -4.05
CA VAL A 37 4.39 1.94 -3.77
C VAL A 37 5.50 2.21 -4.78
N PHE A 38 6.00 1.18 -5.45
CA PHE A 38 7.09 1.34 -6.42
C PHE A 38 6.50 1.77 -7.76
N GLY A 39 6.78 2.99 -8.16
CA GLY A 39 6.08 3.71 -9.18
C GLY A 39 5.03 4.61 -8.54
N ASN A 40 3.81 4.57 -9.04
CA ASN A 40 2.69 5.28 -8.43
C ASN A 40 2.17 4.53 -7.21
N PHE A 41 1.60 5.27 -6.28
CA PHE A 41 0.90 4.67 -5.15
C PHE A 41 -0.48 4.21 -5.59
N GLU A 42 -0.73 2.92 -5.46
CA GLU A 42 -2.01 2.32 -5.83
C GLU A 42 -2.49 1.37 -4.74
N VAL A 43 -3.80 1.26 -4.60
CA VAL A 43 -4.44 0.41 -3.60
C VAL A 43 -5.45 -0.50 -4.29
N TYR A 44 -5.34 -1.80 -4.01
CA TYR A 44 -6.22 -2.80 -4.60
C TYR A 44 -6.82 -3.67 -3.51
N PHE A 45 -8.00 -4.16 -3.77
CA PHE A 45 -8.65 -5.17 -2.95
C PHE A 45 -9.30 -6.20 -3.88
N GLU A 46 -8.94 -7.46 -3.70
CA GLU A 46 -9.41 -8.56 -4.55
C GLU A 46 -9.17 -8.27 -6.05
N GLY A 47 -8.02 -7.68 -6.36
CA GLY A 47 -7.63 -7.38 -7.73
C GLY A 47 -8.27 -6.14 -8.34
N LYS A 48 -9.10 -5.43 -7.61
CA LYS A 48 -9.79 -4.24 -8.10
C LYS A 48 -9.25 -2.98 -7.41
N PRO A 49 -9.08 -1.88 -8.15
CA PRO A 49 -8.66 -0.62 -7.53
C PRO A 49 -9.68 -0.16 -6.49
N VAL A 50 -9.17 0.26 -5.34
CA VAL A 50 -10.01 0.83 -4.29
C VAL A 50 -10.29 2.28 -4.63
N LYS A 51 -11.55 2.67 -4.54
CA LYS A 51 -11.97 4.04 -4.82
C LYS A 51 -12.27 4.78 -3.54
N PHE A 52 -11.65 5.94 -3.41
CA PHE A 52 -11.88 6.84 -2.28
C PHE A 52 -12.74 8.01 -2.75
N LYS A 53 -13.58 8.52 -1.86
CA LYS A 53 -14.40 9.68 -2.17
C LYS A 53 -13.54 10.92 -2.40
N TYR A 54 -12.47 11.07 -1.60
CA TYR A 54 -11.53 12.18 -1.70
C TYR A 54 -10.16 11.64 -2.10
N SER A 55 -9.51 12.29 -3.06
CA SER A 55 -8.14 11.95 -3.44
C SER A 55 -7.17 12.10 -2.25
N LYS A 56 -7.45 13.04 -1.36
CA LYS A 56 -6.66 13.24 -0.15
C LYS A 56 -6.75 12.08 0.83
N ALA A 57 -7.82 11.27 0.79
CA ALA A 57 -7.91 10.06 1.62
C ALA A 57 -6.88 9.02 1.15
N LYS A 58 -6.71 8.86 -0.16
CA LYS A 58 -5.67 7.99 -0.72
C LYS A 58 -4.28 8.51 -0.37
N GLU A 59 -4.08 9.83 -0.45
CA GLU A 59 -2.82 10.47 -0.08
C GLU A 59 -2.51 10.27 1.41
N LEU A 60 -3.52 10.37 2.27
CA LEU A 60 -3.38 10.09 3.69
C LEU A 60 -2.88 8.66 3.93
N LEU A 61 -3.50 7.69 3.27
CA LEU A 61 -3.07 6.30 3.39
C LEU A 61 -1.63 6.14 2.90
N ALA A 62 -1.27 6.78 1.79
CA ALA A 62 0.08 6.72 1.25
C ALA A 62 1.10 7.25 2.26
N TYR A 63 0.79 8.35 2.93
CA TYR A 63 1.69 8.90 3.94
C TYR A 63 1.84 7.95 5.12
N LEU A 64 0.76 7.32 5.56
CA LEU A 64 0.83 6.34 6.65
C LEU A 64 1.70 5.14 6.27
N VAL A 65 1.65 4.71 5.00
CA VAL A 65 2.53 3.65 4.50
C VAL A 65 3.99 4.11 4.53
N ASP A 66 4.26 5.33 4.09
CA ASP A 66 5.62 5.89 4.11
C ASP A 66 6.18 5.97 5.53
N ARG A 67 5.34 6.16 6.52
CA ARG A 67 5.74 6.22 7.93
C ARG A 67 5.95 4.84 8.56
N LYS A 68 5.72 3.76 7.81
CA LYS A 68 6.12 2.38 8.16
C LYS A 68 5.52 1.88 9.47
N GLY A 69 4.30 2.28 9.78
CA GLY A 69 3.61 1.87 10.99
C GLY A 69 3.72 2.83 12.15
N ALA A 70 4.48 3.90 12.02
CA ALA A 70 4.56 4.92 13.06
C ALA A 70 3.20 5.62 13.22
N LEU A 71 2.86 5.97 14.45
CA LEU A 71 1.65 6.72 14.73
C LEU A 71 1.86 8.19 14.41
N CYS A 72 0.95 8.76 13.63
CA CYS A 72 1.01 10.13 13.18
C CYS A 72 -0.13 10.93 13.80
N SER A 73 0.20 12.12 14.33
CA SER A 73 -0.80 13.01 14.90
C SER A 73 -1.62 13.69 13.81
N SER A 74 -2.81 14.15 14.16
CA SER A 74 -3.65 14.92 13.22
C SER A 74 -2.91 16.16 12.72
N LYS A 75 -2.14 16.80 13.59
CA LYS A 75 -1.35 17.98 13.21
C LYS A 75 -0.31 17.65 12.15
N GLU A 76 0.41 16.55 12.33
CA GLU A 76 1.38 16.09 11.35
C GLU A 76 0.70 15.78 10.02
N LEU A 77 -0.41 15.06 10.06
CA LEU A 77 -1.13 14.65 8.86
C LEU A 77 -1.70 15.85 8.10
N MET A 78 -2.24 16.83 8.81
CA MET A 78 -2.73 18.05 8.18
C MET A 78 -1.60 18.85 7.52
N ALA A 79 -0.44 18.91 8.17
CA ALA A 79 0.72 19.61 7.60
C ALA A 79 1.20 18.98 6.29
N ILE A 80 1.08 17.65 6.19
CA ILE A 80 1.49 16.95 4.97
C ILE A 80 0.45 17.06 3.86
N LEU A 81 -0.84 17.00 4.23
CA LEU A 81 -1.92 17.03 3.24
C LEU A 81 -2.22 18.43 2.70
N PHE A 82 -1.92 19.46 3.47
CA PHE A 82 -2.24 20.85 3.11
C PHE A 82 -0.98 21.71 3.25
N GLU A 83 -0.77 22.58 2.28
CA GLU A 83 0.42 23.44 2.27
C GLU A 83 0.32 24.57 3.29
N ASP A 84 -0.90 24.95 3.66
CA ASP A 84 -1.15 26.01 4.63
C ASP A 84 -1.84 25.43 5.86
N ASP A 85 -1.61 26.06 6.99
CA ASP A 85 -2.07 25.58 8.29
C ASP A 85 -3.51 26.00 8.63
N ASP A 86 -4.17 26.79 7.78
CA ASP A 86 -5.40 27.47 8.18
C ASP A 86 -6.68 26.81 7.66
N GLY A 87 -7.57 26.48 8.61
CA GLY A 87 -8.97 26.20 8.30
C GLY A 87 -9.30 24.82 7.74
N HIS A 88 -8.37 23.87 7.77
CA HIS A 88 -8.58 22.55 7.15
C HIS A 88 -9.09 21.46 8.11
N GLY A 89 -9.32 21.79 9.37
CA GLY A 89 -9.73 20.79 10.37
C GLY A 89 -11.00 20.04 10.00
N THR A 90 -12.01 20.73 9.47
CA THR A 90 -13.26 20.10 9.06
C THR A 90 -13.06 19.20 7.85
N TYR A 91 -12.30 19.69 6.87
CA TYR A 91 -12.00 18.90 5.68
C TYR A 91 -11.16 17.68 6.04
N PHE A 92 -10.18 17.84 6.94
CA PHE A 92 -9.37 16.70 7.40
C PHE A 92 -10.24 15.63 8.06
N LYS A 93 -11.23 16.02 8.85
CA LYS A 93 -12.16 15.06 9.45
C LYS A 93 -12.91 14.27 8.37
N SER A 94 -13.30 14.94 7.28
CA SER A 94 -13.98 14.28 6.17
C SER A 94 -13.06 13.30 5.43
N ILE A 95 -11.80 13.69 5.24
CA ILE A 95 -10.78 12.85 4.61
C ILE A 95 -10.53 11.60 5.48
N ARG A 96 -10.33 11.81 6.78
CA ARG A 96 -10.12 10.72 7.72
C ARG A 96 -11.32 9.77 7.74
N LYS A 97 -12.51 10.32 7.77
CA LYS A 97 -13.75 9.55 7.74
C LYS A 97 -13.86 8.73 6.46
N ASP A 98 -13.55 9.34 5.31
CA ASP A 98 -13.56 8.65 4.03
C ASP A 98 -12.61 7.46 4.03
N LEU A 99 -11.38 7.65 4.49
CA LEU A 99 -10.41 6.56 4.59
C LEU A 99 -10.95 5.42 5.44
N LEU A 100 -11.42 5.73 6.64
CA LEU A 100 -11.86 4.69 7.58
C LEU A 100 -13.13 3.98 7.08
N GLU A 101 -14.08 4.71 6.51
CA GLU A 101 -15.30 4.10 5.98
C GLU A 101 -15.04 3.26 4.73
N THR A 102 -14.15 3.71 3.86
CA THR A 102 -13.77 2.94 2.68
C THR A 102 -13.16 1.61 3.09
N LEU A 103 -12.23 1.63 4.04
CA LEU A 103 -11.61 0.39 4.52
C LEU A 103 -12.61 -0.51 5.24
N LYS A 104 -13.52 0.09 6.01
CA LYS A 104 -14.56 -0.68 6.68
C LYS A 104 -15.49 -1.37 5.68
N SER A 105 -15.82 -0.71 4.58
CA SER A 105 -16.67 -1.29 3.54
C SER A 105 -16.02 -2.51 2.88
N LEU A 106 -14.70 -2.62 2.94
CA LEU A 106 -13.93 -3.75 2.41
C LEU A 106 -13.60 -4.77 3.51
N ASP A 107 -14.15 -4.58 4.70
CA ASP A 107 -13.84 -5.41 5.86
C ASP A 107 -12.34 -5.36 6.23
N CYS A 108 -11.70 -4.21 5.96
CA CYS A 108 -10.28 -3.96 6.20
C CYS A 108 -10.05 -2.92 7.30
N ASN A 109 -10.94 -2.84 8.27
CA ASN A 109 -10.84 -1.85 9.34
C ASN A 109 -9.65 -2.09 10.28
N ASN A 110 -9.02 -3.26 10.20
CA ASN A 110 -7.81 -3.54 10.96
C ASN A 110 -6.53 -2.96 10.31
N VAL A 111 -6.65 -2.35 9.14
CA VAL A 111 -5.51 -1.76 8.43
C VAL A 111 -4.98 -0.52 9.14
N ILE A 112 -5.87 0.26 9.73
CA ILE A 112 -5.48 1.50 10.42
C ILE A 112 -5.48 1.26 11.94
N ASN A 113 -4.33 1.52 12.54
CA ASN A 113 -4.16 1.48 13.98
C ASN A 113 -4.43 2.89 14.53
N ILE A 114 -5.37 2.99 15.45
CA ILE A 114 -5.77 4.27 16.04
C ILE A 114 -5.47 4.21 17.53
N GLN A 115 -4.60 5.11 17.99
CA GLN A 115 -4.27 5.23 19.41
C GLN A 115 -4.26 6.70 19.80
N ARG A 116 -5.11 7.06 20.74
CA ARG A 116 -5.19 8.44 21.26
C ARG A 116 -5.34 9.49 20.15
N GLY A 117 -6.16 9.17 19.13
CA GLY A 117 -6.37 10.05 17.99
C GLY A 117 -5.29 10.06 16.93
N LYS A 118 -4.19 9.35 17.16
CA LYS A 118 -3.13 9.20 16.16
C LYS A 118 -3.43 8.02 15.25
N LEU A 119 -3.02 8.13 14.00
CA LEU A 119 -3.22 7.09 13.00
C LEU A 119 -1.88 6.49 12.58
N GLY A 120 -1.87 5.19 12.39
CA GLY A 120 -0.73 4.48 11.82
C GLY A 120 -1.23 3.32 10.99
N ILE A 121 -0.41 2.82 10.07
CA ILE A 121 -0.77 1.63 9.31
C ILE A 121 -0.35 0.39 10.07
N SER A 122 -1.18 -0.64 10.01
CA SER A 122 -0.85 -1.96 10.56
C SER A 122 -0.20 -2.76 9.44
N LYS A 123 1.12 -2.90 9.49
CA LYS A 123 1.89 -3.53 8.40
C LYS A 123 1.49 -4.99 8.17
N GLU A 124 1.16 -5.70 9.23
CA GLU A 124 0.77 -7.10 9.14
C GLU A 124 -0.60 -7.32 8.50
N ASN A 125 -1.40 -6.28 8.39
CA ASN A 125 -2.75 -6.37 7.84
C ASN A 125 -2.87 -5.88 6.41
N VAL A 126 -1.74 -5.58 5.76
CA VAL A 126 -1.70 -5.20 4.35
C VAL A 126 -0.65 -6.03 3.63
N TYR A 127 -0.81 -6.13 2.33
CA TYR A 127 0.18 -6.74 1.46
C TYR A 127 0.91 -5.62 0.71
N CYS A 128 2.21 -5.46 0.98
CA CYS A 128 3.01 -4.39 0.39
C CYS A 128 4.45 -4.85 0.24
N THR A 129 4.98 -4.80 -0.99
CA THR A 129 6.34 -5.26 -1.26
C THR A 129 7.39 -4.42 -0.55
N TYR A 130 7.12 -3.14 -0.30
CA TYR A 130 8.03 -2.31 0.47
C TYR A 130 8.18 -2.84 1.90
N PHE A 131 7.08 -3.25 2.53
CA PHE A 131 7.14 -3.85 3.87
C PHE A 131 7.84 -5.20 3.83
N ASP A 132 7.64 -5.97 2.77
CA ASP A 132 8.37 -7.23 2.59
C ASP A 132 9.87 -6.99 2.49
N TYR A 133 10.27 -5.94 1.78
CA TYR A 133 11.68 -5.55 1.72
C TYR A 133 12.21 -5.14 3.10
N LEU A 134 11.45 -4.35 3.84
CA LEU A 134 11.88 -3.93 5.19
C LEU A 134 12.01 -5.11 6.15
N ASP A 135 11.19 -6.14 5.95
CA ASP A 135 11.22 -7.36 6.76
C ASP A 135 12.26 -8.38 6.26
N GLY A 136 13.00 -8.07 5.20
CA GLY A 136 14.02 -8.94 4.66
C GLY A 136 13.51 -10.09 3.81
N LYS A 137 12.24 -10.08 3.43
CA LYS A 137 11.63 -11.16 2.65
C LYS A 137 11.97 -11.08 1.17
N VAL A 138 12.22 -9.88 0.66
CA VAL A 138 12.60 -9.64 -0.74
C VAL A 138 13.77 -8.66 -0.77
N LYS A 139 14.53 -8.70 -1.85
CA LYS A 139 15.64 -7.76 -2.05
C LYS A 139 15.14 -6.51 -2.76
N LEU A 140 15.76 -5.38 -2.45
CA LEU A 140 15.35 -4.10 -3.02
C LEU A 140 15.43 -4.12 -4.55
N ASN A 141 16.49 -4.69 -5.12
CA ASN A 141 16.66 -4.73 -6.57
C ASN A 141 15.64 -5.62 -7.30
N GLU A 142 14.89 -6.43 -6.56
CA GLU A 142 13.84 -7.27 -7.14
C GLU A 142 12.51 -6.52 -7.26
N VAL A 143 12.32 -5.47 -6.49
CA VAL A 143 11.01 -4.79 -6.38
C VAL A 143 11.07 -3.30 -6.71
N TYR A 144 12.22 -2.66 -6.55
CA TYR A 144 12.38 -1.22 -6.74
C TYR A 144 12.88 -0.92 -8.15
N ASN A 145 12.20 -0.02 -8.84
CA ASN A 145 12.50 0.37 -10.22
C ASN A 145 13.01 1.81 -10.36
N GLY A 146 13.41 2.43 -9.25
CA GLY A 146 13.85 3.83 -9.26
C GLY A 146 12.78 4.83 -8.88
N GLU A 147 11.54 4.36 -8.71
CA GLU A 147 10.40 5.22 -8.42
C GLU A 147 9.67 4.74 -7.16
N TYR A 148 9.17 5.69 -6.39
CA TYR A 148 8.45 5.42 -5.14
C TYR A 148 7.41 6.51 -4.93
N MET A 149 6.13 6.15 -4.96
CA MET A 149 4.99 7.05 -4.75
C MET A 149 5.15 8.36 -5.52
N THR A 150 5.34 8.27 -6.84
CA THR A 150 5.77 9.42 -7.67
C THR A 150 4.80 10.59 -7.65
N GLN A 151 3.52 10.37 -7.33
CA GLN A 151 2.52 11.43 -7.30
C GLN A 151 2.57 12.30 -6.03
N TYR A 152 3.38 11.93 -5.02
CA TYR A 152 3.39 12.64 -3.75
C TYR A 152 4.79 13.16 -3.42
N SER A 153 4.89 14.45 -3.10
CA SER A 153 6.17 15.10 -2.80
C SER A 153 6.81 14.60 -1.50
N PHE A 154 5.99 14.19 -0.52
CA PHE A 154 6.53 13.70 0.75
C PHE A 154 7.35 12.41 0.59
N SER A 155 7.21 11.72 -0.54
CA SER A 155 7.92 10.48 -0.81
C SER A 155 9.38 10.68 -1.25
N GLU A 156 9.77 11.90 -1.57
CA GLU A 156 11.09 12.18 -2.15
C GLU A 156 12.25 11.74 -1.26
N TYR A 157 12.13 11.97 0.03
CA TYR A 157 13.18 11.57 0.98
C TYR A 157 13.36 10.05 0.97
N THR A 158 12.26 9.32 1.06
CA THR A 158 12.29 7.85 1.04
C THR A 158 12.83 7.35 -0.30
N ASN A 159 12.39 7.94 -1.40
CA ASN A 159 12.87 7.54 -2.73
C ASN A 159 14.37 7.77 -2.87
N SER A 160 14.87 8.89 -2.39
CA SER A 160 16.32 9.19 -2.45
C SER A 160 17.12 8.15 -1.67
N ASN A 161 16.63 7.74 -0.50
CA ASN A 161 17.28 6.71 0.30
C ASN A 161 17.25 5.35 -0.40
N LEU A 162 16.12 4.98 -0.97
CA LEU A 162 15.99 3.72 -1.71
C LEU A 162 16.91 3.69 -2.92
N TYR A 163 16.99 4.79 -3.65
CA TYR A 163 17.85 4.92 -4.81
C TYR A 163 19.31 4.71 -4.41
N ARG A 164 19.74 5.35 -3.34
CA ARG A 164 21.11 5.21 -2.83
C ARG A 164 21.41 3.78 -2.40
N LEU A 165 20.48 3.13 -1.70
CA LEU A 165 20.64 1.76 -1.24
C LEU A 165 20.69 0.78 -2.41
N ASN A 166 19.87 1.04 -3.44
CA ASN A 166 19.82 0.16 -4.60
C ASN A 166 21.06 0.29 -5.50
N SER A 167 21.77 1.41 -5.41
CA SER A 167 22.99 1.67 -6.20
C SER A 167 24.23 0.97 -5.63
N LYS A 168 24.13 0.38 -4.45
CA LYS A 168 25.19 -0.40 -3.83
C LYS A 168 25.02 -1.87 -4.16
#